data_d360d3a2518da28f5785e2674d69b1e6
#
_entry.id   d360d3a2518da28f5785e2674d69b1e6
#
_cell.length_a   1.000
_cell.length_b   1.000
_cell.length_c   1.000
_cell.angle_alpha   90.00
_cell.angle_beta   90.00
_cell.angle_gamma   90.00
#
_symmetry.space_group_name_H-M   'P 1'
#
loop_
_entity.id
_entity.type
_entity.pdbx_description
1 polymer ?
#
loop_
_entity_poly.entity_id
_entity_poly.type
_entity_poly.pdbx_seq_one_letter_code
_entity_poly.pdbx_strand_id
1 'polypeptide(L)'
;DILLSNGNGEKLFIEFVVTHVSSEEKRNSGARIIELTLEDEEDLEPIQKRLITQTNFKAEFINFKKISRTRCSFPSCNKKLFFFLLKTDGGAYVLNDTPKKYKLRLEKGDIAFSKILPHGGPQIYIDELEKAFHARKKIRNCFLCRYHGENIFRDDDEGPIYCKFLKQKYVSTRAVSCEYYRADPKAFPSQNLD
;
A
#
# COMPACT_ATOMS: atom_id res chain seq x y z
N ASP A 1 -14.18 -15.97 25.01
CA ASP A 1 -13.40 -14.76 25.29
C ASP A 1 -11.91 -15.05 25.15
N ILE A 2 -11.17 -14.14 24.55
CA ILE A 2 -9.72 -14.26 24.36
C ILE A 2 -9.05 -13.08 25.05
N LEU A 3 -8.05 -13.34 25.89
CA LEU A 3 -7.19 -12.32 26.47
C LEU A 3 -5.83 -12.34 25.77
N LEU A 4 -5.49 -11.23 25.14
CA LEU A 4 -4.17 -11.00 24.56
C LEU A 4 -3.37 -10.07 25.48
N SER A 5 -2.09 -10.37 25.68
CA SER A 5 -1.16 -9.48 26.40
C SER A 5 0.12 -9.32 25.58
N ASN A 6 0.70 -8.12 25.63
CA ASN A 6 2.02 -7.88 25.05
C ASN A 6 3.11 -7.83 26.12
N GLY A 7 4.39 -7.79 25.70
CA GLY A 7 5.54 -7.73 26.59
C GLY A 7 5.60 -6.48 27.53
N ASN A 8 4.78 -5.46 27.25
CA ASN A 8 4.68 -4.23 28.05
C ASN A 8 3.52 -4.30 29.07
N GLY A 9 2.85 -5.44 29.22
CA GLY A 9 1.75 -5.64 30.16
C GLY A 9 0.41 -5.03 29.71
N GLU A 10 0.29 -4.52 28.47
CA GLU A 10 -1.00 -4.09 27.94
C GLU A 10 -1.88 -5.30 27.63
N LYS A 11 -3.15 -5.19 28.01
CA LYS A 11 -4.15 -6.25 27.83
C LYS A 11 -5.23 -5.83 26.82
N LEU A 12 -5.67 -6.79 26.02
CA LEU A 12 -6.77 -6.67 25.07
C LEU A 12 -7.69 -7.86 25.23
N PHE A 13 -8.96 -7.63 25.49
CA PHE A 13 -10.00 -8.64 25.48
C PHE A 13 -10.68 -8.68 24.12
N ILE A 14 -10.88 -9.87 23.59
CA ILE A 14 -11.73 -10.12 22.42
C ILE A 14 -12.89 -10.96 22.91
N GLU A 15 -14.10 -10.44 22.80
CA GLU A 15 -15.33 -11.06 23.26
C GLU A 15 -16.25 -11.37 22.09
N PHE A 16 -16.74 -12.59 22.08
CA PHE A 16 -17.74 -13.02 21.11
C PHE A 16 -19.12 -12.88 21.74
N VAL A 17 -19.92 -12.00 21.18
CA VAL A 17 -21.26 -11.68 21.67
C VAL A 17 -22.28 -12.41 20.81
N VAL A 18 -22.91 -13.44 21.36
CA VAL A 18 -24.00 -14.18 20.72
C VAL A 18 -25.36 -13.73 21.29
N THR A 19 -25.44 -13.55 22.60
CA THR A 19 -26.71 -13.22 23.29
C THR A 19 -26.58 -12.03 24.22
N HIS A 20 -25.45 -11.81 24.83
CA HIS A 20 -25.25 -10.77 25.85
C HIS A 20 -23.99 -10.00 25.61
N VAL A 21 -24.08 -8.66 25.63
CA VAL A 21 -22.93 -7.75 25.60
C VAL A 21 -22.15 -7.78 26.90
N SER A 22 -20.89 -7.33 26.91
CA SER A 22 -20.07 -7.18 28.11
C SER A 22 -20.78 -6.36 29.18
N SER A 23 -20.60 -6.76 30.45
CA SER A 23 -21.18 -6.05 31.60
C SER A 23 -20.66 -4.60 31.68
N GLU A 24 -21.46 -3.71 32.26
CA GLU A 24 -21.04 -2.30 32.45
C GLU A 24 -19.77 -2.20 33.31
N GLU A 25 -19.62 -3.05 34.30
CA GLU A 25 -18.42 -3.12 35.14
C GLU A 25 -17.16 -3.37 34.30
N LYS A 26 -17.24 -4.34 33.38
CA LYS A 26 -16.15 -4.69 32.49
C LYS A 26 -15.86 -3.55 31.48
N ARG A 27 -16.91 -2.95 30.92
CA ARG A 27 -16.79 -1.79 30.01
C ARG A 27 -16.13 -0.57 30.69
N ASN A 28 -16.38 -0.38 31.99
CA ASN A 28 -15.84 0.72 32.77
C ASN A 28 -14.48 0.42 33.42
N SER A 29 -13.96 -0.78 33.26
CA SER A 29 -12.66 -1.22 33.84
C SER A 29 -11.45 -0.53 33.27
N GLY A 30 -11.61 0.21 32.15
CA GLY A 30 -10.51 0.81 31.41
C GLY A 30 -9.72 -0.17 30.53
N ALA A 31 -10.00 -1.47 30.60
CA ALA A 31 -9.39 -2.47 29.72
C ALA A 31 -9.90 -2.28 28.27
N ARG A 32 -9.02 -2.48 27.29
CA ARG A 32 -9.40 -2.45 25.88
C ARG A 32 -10.17 -3.72 25.55
N ILE A 33 -11.36 -3.57 24.97
CA ILE A 33 -12.23 -4.69 24.63
C ILE A 33 -12.64 -4.53 23.16
N ILE A 34 -12.58 -5.60 22.39
CA ILE A 34 -13.21 -5.73 21.08
C ILE A 34 -14.36 -6.70 21.24
N GLU A 35 -15.59 -6.22 21.17
CA GLU A 35 -16.78 -7.05 21.11
C GLU A 35 -17.11 -7.36 19.65
N LEU A 36 -17.22 -8.65 19.31
CA LEU A 36 -17.59 -9.15 18.01
C LEU A 36 -18.98 -9.79 18.12
N THR A 37 -20.00 -9.18 17.54
CA THR A 37 -21.34 -9.75 17.51
C THR A 37 -21.40 -10.82 16.43
N LEU A 38 -21.80 -12.04 16.82
CA LEU A 38 -22.03 -13.16 15.94
C LEU A 38 -23.54 -13.40 15.86
N GLU A 39 -24.13 -13.29 14.66
CA GLU A 39 -25.55 -13.52 14.43
C GLU A 39 -25.81 -14.93 13.87
N ASP A 40 -24.86 -15.47 13.09
CA ASP A 40 -24.93 -16.80 12.50
C ASP A 40 -23.55 -17.47 12.35
N GLU A 41 -23.54 -18.67 11.77
CA GLU A 41 -22.29 -19.43 11.55
C GLU A 41 -21.42 -18.83 10.44
N GLU A 42 -21.99 -18.05 9.52
CA GLU A 42 -21.24 -17.41 8.43
C GLU A 42 -20.32 -16.31 8.97
N ASP A 43 -20.66 -15.72 10.11
CA ASP A 43 -19.83 -14.75 10.80
C ASP A 43 -18.48 -15.33 11.30
N LEU A 44 -18.34 -16.65 11.35
CA LEU A 44 -17.08 -17.30 11.72
C LEU A 44 -16.07 -17.32 10.57
N GLU A 45 -16.52 -17.23 9.31
CA GLU A 45 -15.66 -17.33 8.15
C GLU A 45 -14.58 -16.23 8.08
N PRO A 46 -14.87 -14.94 8.29
CA PRO A 46 -13.86 -13.89 8.37
C PRO A 46 -12.86 -14.09 9.51
N ILE A 47 -13.28 -14.65 10.64
CA ILE A 47 -12.39 -14.98 11.77
C ILE A 47 -11.38 -16.05 11.34
N GLN A 48 -11.85 -17.11 10.70
CA GLN A 48 -11.01 -18.18 10.18
C GLN A 48 -10.01 -17.66 9.15
N LYS A 49 -10.44 -16.73 8.30
CA LYS A 49 -9.59 -16.06 7.30
C LYS A 49 -8.68 -14.97 7.89
N ARG A 50 -8.72 -14.73 9.21
CA ARG A 50 -7.97 -13.69 9.93
C ARG A 50 -8.24 -12.26 9.40
N LEU A 51 -9.45 -12.01 8.91
CA LEU A 51 -9.88 -10.75 8.32
C LEU A 51 -10.92 -10.07 9.23
N ILE A 52 -10.50 -9.65 10.41
CA ILE A 52 -11.36 -8.88 11.32
C ILE A 52 -11.25 -7.38 10.96
N THR A 53 -12.26 -6.84 10.32
CA THR A 53 -12.35 -5.42 9.98
C THR A 53 -13.71 -4.86 10.41
N GLN A 54 -13.81 -3.54 10.61
CA GLN A 54 -15.09 -2.90 10.94
C GLN A 54 -16.16 -3.03 9.84
N THR A 55 -15.77 -3.41 8.63
CA THR A 55 -16.68 -3.63 7.50
C THR A 55 -17.23 -5.04 7.43
N ASN A 56 -16.52 -6.02 8.03
CA ASN A 56 -16.85 -7.44 7.96
C ASN A 56 -17.54 -7.95 9.23
N PHE A 57 -17.57 -7.14 10.28
CA PHE A 57 -18.17 -7.48 11.56
C PHE A 57 -18.91 -6.31 12.16
N LYS A 58 -19.98 -6.60 12.89
CA LYS A 58 -20.50 -5.70 13.92
C LYS A 58 -19.53 -5.73 15.10
N ALA A 59 -18.45 -4.94 15.02
CA ALA A 59 -17.43 -4.86 16.05
C ALA A 59 -17.55 -3.55 16.83
N GLU A 60 -17.63 -3.65 18.16
CA GLU A 60 -17.54 -2.50 19.05
C GLU A 60 -16.15 -2.44 19.71
N PHE A 61 -15.51 -1.26 19.66
CA PHE A 61 -14.19 -1.03 20.23
C PHE A 61 -14.33 -0.17 21.50
N ILE A 62 -14.23 -0.80 22.66
CA ILE A 62 -14.45 -0.19 23.97
C ILE A 62 -13.10 0.17 24.60
N ASN A 63 -12.99 1.36 25.20
CA ASN A 63 -11.78 1.89 25.83
C ASN A 63 -10.58 2.03 24.88
N PHE A 64 -10.80 2.00 23.55
CA PHE A 64 -9.78 2.43 22.61
C PHE A 64 -9.75 3.95 22.55
N LYS A 65 -8.55 4.50 22.70
CA LYS A 65 -8.38 5.93 22.40
C LYS A 65 -8.82 6.15 20.95
N LYS A 66 -9.94 6.86 20.77
CA LYS A 66 -10.27 7.38 19.45
C LYS A 66 -9.09 8.27 19.07
N ILE A 67 -8.19 7.72 18.27
CA ILE A 67 -7.23 8.56 17.58
C ILE A 67 -8.13 9.45 16.72
N SER A 68 -8.40 10.67 17.20
CA SER A 68 -8.91 11.69 16.31
C SER A 68 -7.90 11.70 15.18
N ARG A 69 -8.28 11.12 14.04
CA ARG A 69 -7.57 11.39 12.80
C ARG A 69 -7.76 12.88 12.59
N THR A 70 -6.93 13.67 13.26
CA THR A 70 -6.69 15.03 12.85
C THR A 70 -6.38 14.87 11.38
N ARG A 71 -7.37 15.26 10.57
CA ARG A 71 -7.20 15.21 9.10
C ARG A 71 -5.93 15.97 8.89
N CYS A 72 -4.87 15.23 8.48
CA CYS A 72 -3.62 15.89 8.13
C CYS A 72 -3.98 16.96 7.13
N SER A 73 -3.92 18.21 7.56
CA SER A 73 -4.15 19.33 6.65
C SER A 73 -2.95 19.35 5.71
N PHE A 74 -3.16 18.78 4.52
CA PHE A 74 -2.21 18.91 3.43
C PHE A 74 -2.08 20.41 3.09
N PRO A 75 -0.86 21.01 3.01
CA PRO A 75 0.46 20.36 2.97
C PRO A 75 1.25 20.38 4.29
N SER A 76 0.69 20.78 5.42
CA SER A 76 1.39 20.93 6.71
C SER A 76 1.61 19.62 7.47
N CYS A 77 1.13 18.50 6.95
CA CYS A 77 1.30 17.19 7.58
C CYS A 77 2.76 16.75 7.56
N ASN A 78 3.31 16.40 8.74
CA ASN A 78 4.67 15.87 8.87
C ASN A 78 4.73 14.33 8.70
N LYS A 79 3.59 13.65 8.54
CA LYS A 79 3.55 12.21 8.28
C LYS A 79 4.10 11.93 6.89
N LYS A 80 5.03 10.97 6.79
CA LYS A 80 5.50 10.47 5.50
C LYS A 80 4.39 9.67 4.82
N LEU A 81 4.19 9.94 3.55
CA LEU A 81 3.27 9.26 2.65
C LEU A 81 4.04 8.73 1.44
N PHE A 82 3.45 7.80 0.74
CA PHE A 82 4.00 7.31 -0.52
C PHE A 82 3.34 8.02 -1.70
N PHE A 83 4.16 8.48 -2.63
CA PHE A 83 3.72 9.19 -3.82
C PHE A 83 4.30 8.53 -5.06
N PHE A 84 3.46 8.12 -5.99
CA PHE A 84 3.90 7.76 -7.32
C PHE A 84 4.13 9.03 -8.14
N LEU A 85 5.29 9.14 -8.75
CA LEU A 85 5.71 10.29 -9.55
C LEU A 85 6.14 9.81 -10.94
N LEU A 86 5.52 10.37 -11.98
CA LEU A 86 5.88 10.18 -13.37
C LEU A 86 6.46 11.49 -13.90
N LYS A 87 7.71 11.45 -14.34
CA LYS A 87 8.41 12.60 -14.88
C LYS A 87 8.05 12.87 -16.35
N THR A 88 8.32 14.08 -16.80
CA THR A 88 8.11 14.51 -18.21
C THR A 88 8.98 13.73 -19.19
N ASP A 89 10.15 13.23 -18.76
CA ASP A 89 11.03 12.36 -19.55
C ASP A 89 10.52 10.91 -19.68
N GLY A 90 9.48 10.55 -18.92
CA GLY A 90 8.88 9.22 -18.90
C GLY A 90 9.41 8.33 -17.75
N GLY A 91 10.34 8.79 -16.96
CA GLY A 91 10.81 8.08 -15.76
C GLY A 91 9.76 8.10 -14.65
N ALA A 92 9.61 6.99 -13.93
CA ALA A 92 8.68 6.90 -12.80
C ALA A 92 9.37 6.33 -11.56
N TYR A 93 8.95 6.79 -10.40
CA TYR A 93 9.46 6.32 -9.11
C TYR A 93 8.45 6.56 -7.98
N VAL A 94 8.66 5.91 -6.85
CA VAL A 94 7.90 6.16 -5.62
C VAL A 94 8.74 7.00 -4.66
N LEU A 95 8.16 8.09 -4.20
CA LEU A 95 8.72 8.94 -3.15
C LEU A 95 8.05 8.64 -1.83
N ASN A 96 8.83 8.38 -0.77
CA ASN A 96 8.33 8.27 0.60
C ASN A 96 8.79 9.51 1.38
N ASP A 97 7.94 10.51 1.46
CA ASP A 97 8.26 11.78 2.11
C ASP A 97 7.03 12.50 2.65
N THR A 98 7.25 13.66 3.28
CA THR A 98 6.17 14.50 3.79
C THR A 98 5.45 15.23 2.65
N PRO A 99 4.15 15.58 2.82
CA PRO A 99 3.41 16.37 1.83
C PRO A 99 4.09 17.70 1.47
N LYS A 100 4.78 18.33 2.42
CA LYS A 100 5.53 19.57 2.16
C LYS A 100 6.64 19.35 1.13
N LYS A 101 7.46 18.32 1.32
CA LYS A 101 8.54 18.01 0.37
C LYS A 101 8.02 17.52 -0.98
N TYR A 102 6.91 16.75 -0.96
CA TYR A 102 6.22 16.38 -2.18
C TYR A 102 5.76 17.60 -2.98
N LYS A 103 5.14 18.61 -2.32
CA LYS A 103 4.73 19.86 -2.98
C LYS A 103 5.92 20.58 -3.62
N LEU A 104 7.03 20.73 -2.87
CA LEU A 104 8.27 21.30 -3.41
C LEU A 104 8.82 20.53 -4.62
N ARG A 105 8.58 19.22 -4.66
CA ARG A 105 8.97 18.39 -5.79
C ARG A 105 8.14 18.67 -7.03
N LEU A 106 6.82 18.88 -6.86
CA LEU A 106 5.92 19.24 -7.96
C LEU A 106 6.25 20.63 -8.54
N GLU A 107 6.64 21.57 -7.69
CA GLU A 107 6.98 22.94 -8.09
C GLU A 107 8.21 23.01 -9.02
N LYS A 108 9.03 21.96 -9.08
CA LYS A 108 10.18 21.89 -10.03
C LYS A 108 9.76 21.73 -11.49
N GLY A 109 8.51 21.41 -11.78
CA GLY A 109 7.96 21.34 -13.13
C GLY A 109 8.40 20.13 -13.97
N ASP A 110 9.16 19.19 -13.40
CA ASP A 110 9.62 17.97 -14.08
C ASP A 110 8.67 16.76 -13.90
N ILE A 111 7.55 16.95 -13.20
CA ILE A 111 6.55 15.90 -12.92
C ILE A 111 5.34 16.08 -13.84
N ALA A 112 5.08 15.09 -14.68
CA ALA A 112 3.93 15.06 -15.59
C ALA A 112 2.66 14.51 -14.94
N PHE A 113 2.81 13.60 -13.95
CA PHE A 113 1.70 13.00 -13.22
C PHE A 113 2.15 12.57 -11.83
N SER A 114 1.26 12.68 -10.87
CA SER A 114 1.52 12.20 -9.51
C SER A 114 0.25 11.69 -8.84
N LYS A 115 0.42 10.76 -7.89
CA LYS A 115 -0.68 10.17 -7.12
C LYS A 115 -0.21 9.78 -5.73
N ILE A 116 -1.05 9.98 -4.73
CA ILE A 116 -0.82 9.46 -3.36
C ILE A 116 -1.16 7.98 -3.36
N LEU A 117 -0.26 7.16 -2.82
CA LEU A 117 -0.44 5.73 -2.69
C LEU A 117 -0.89 5.37 -1.27
N PRO A 118 -1.73 4.32 -1.09
CA PRO A 118 -2.17 3.87 0.23
C PRO A 118 -1.01 3.31 1.08
N HIS A 119 -0.03 2.70 0.44
CA HIS A 119 1.19 2.15 1.05
C HIS A 119 2.32 2.12 0.03
N GLY A 120 3.54 1.82 0.48
CA GLY A 120 4.69 1.53 -0.37
C GLY A 120 4.77 0.03 -0.71
N GLY A 121 5.61 -0.29 -1.69
CA GLY A 121 5.94 -1.66 -2.05
C GLY A 121 6.13 -1.85 -3.56
N PRO A 122 6.84 -2.92 -3.97
CA PRO A 122 7.12 -3.17 -5.39
C PRO A 122 5.86 -3.39 -6.21
N GLN A 123 4.88 -4.14 -5.69
CA GLN A 123 3.66 -4.45 -6.43
C GLN A 123 2.85 -3.20 -6.74
N ILE A 124 2.59 -2.33 -5.75
CA ILE A 124 1.81 -1.11 -5.99
C ILE A 124 2.51 -0.17 -6.98
N TYR A 125 3.86 -0.20 -7.00
CA TYR A 125 4.62 0.55 -8.00
C TYR A 125 4.39 -0.01 -9.41
N ILE A 126 4.43 -1.33 -9.58
CA ILE A 126 4.18 -2.01 -10.86
C ILE A 126 2.74 -1.74 -11.33
N ASP A 127 1.76 -1.84 -10.44
CA ASP A 127 0.35 -1.57 -10.74
C ASP A 127 0.12 -0.13 -11.25
N GLU A 128 0.80 0.85 -10.66
CA GLU A 128 0.68 2.24 -11.11
C GLU A 128 1.45 2.50 -12.42
N LEU A 129 2.56 1.79 -12.69
CA LEU A 129 3.22 1.80 -14.00
C LEU A 129 2.30 1.26 -15.08
N GLU A 130 1.62 0.14 -14.82
CA GLU A 130 0.66 -0.50 -15.70
C GLU A 130 -0.50 0.46 -16.02
N LYS A 131 -1.14 1.04 -14.99
CA LYS A 131 -2.21 2.02 -15.17
C LYS A 131 -1.77 3.21 -16.01
N ALA A 132 -0.57 3.75 -15.76
CA ALA A 132 -0.03 4.86 -16.53
C ALA A 132 0.23 4.48 -18.00
N PHE A 133 0.69 3.26 -18.24
CA PHE A 133 0.92 2.71 -19.58
C PHE A 133 -0.40 2.56 -20.36
N HIS A 134 -1.42 1.94 -19.75
CA HIS A 134 -2.74 1.80 -20.36
C HIS A 134 -3.46 3.14 -20.59
N ALA A 135 -3.22 4.10 -19.71
CA ALA A 135 -3.69 5.48 -19.90
C ALA A 135 -2.89 6.25 -20.97
N ARG A 136 -2.05 5.58 -21.75
CA ARG A 136 -1.22 6.13 -22.83
C ARG A 136 -0.36 7.30 -22.39
N LYS A 137 0.04 7.35 -21.12
CA LYS A 137 1.00 8.34 -20.66
C LYS A 137 2.39 8.04 -21.22
N LYS A 138 3.18 9.10 -21.48
CA LYS A 138 4.58 8.93 -21.87
C LYS A 138 5.33 8.32 -20.68
N ILE A 139 5.57 7.01 -20.72
CA ILE A 139 6.28 6.27 -19.68
C ILE A 139 7.35 5.39 -20.28
N ARG A 140 8.55 5.40 -19.67
CA ARG A 140 9.66 4.53 -20.01
C ARG A 140 10.21 3.90 -18.73
N ASN A 141 10.00 2.61 -18.60
CA ASN A 141 10.42 1.85 -17.42
C ASN A 141 10.84 0.45 -17.84
N CYS A 142 11.89 -0.09 -17.23
CA CYS A 142 12.37 -1.42 -17.59
C CYS A 142 11.37 -2.54 -17.27
N PHE A 143 10.47 -2.37 -16.30
CA PHE A 143 9.38 -3.32 -16.08
C PHE A 143 8.41 -3.43 -17.28
N LEU A 144 8.30 -2.37 -18.07
CA LEU A 144 7.47 -2.31 -19.28
C LEU A 144 8.24 -2.73 -20.55
N CYS A 145 9.49 -3.14 -20.43
CA CYS A 145 10.34 -3.45 -21.57
C CYS A 145 10.26 -4.93 -21.94
N ARG A 146 10.17 -5.26 -23.23
CA ARG A 146 10.16 -6.65 -23.73
C ARG A 146 11.42 -7.45 -23.34
N TYR A 147 12.49 -6.79 -22.98
CA TYR A 147 13.74 -7.43 -22.55
C TYR A 147 13.84 -7.55 -21.03
N HIS A 148 12.78 -7.23 -20.32
CA HIS A 148 12.70 -7.35 -18.88
C HIS A 148 12.87 -8.79 -18.41
N GLY A 149 13.66 -8.97 -17.37
CA GLY A 149 13.74 -10.15 -16.54
C GLY A 149 13.84 -9.70 -15.09
N GLU A 150 13.32 -10.51 -14.18
CA GLU A 150 13.46 -10.25 -12.74
C GLU A 150 14.87 -10.61 -12.29
N ASN A 151 15.49 -9.75 -11.49
CA ASN A 151 16.69 -10.08 -10.78
C ASN A 151 16.32 -10.88 -9.52
N ILE A 152 16.38 -12.20 -9.61
CA ILE A 152 16.04 -13.13 -8.52
C ILE A 152 17.09 -13.05 -7.41
N PHE A 153 18.34 -12.77 -7.76
CA PHE A 153 19.44 -12.58 -6.83
C PHE A 153 19.55 -11.08 -6.50
N ARG A 154 18.79 -10.66 -5.52
CA ARG A 154 18.83 -9.28 -5.03
C ARG A 154 20.02 -9.10 -4.10
N ASP A 155 21.16 -8.73 -4.67
CA ASP A 155 22.12 -7.94 -3.92
C ASP A 155 21.63 -6.50 -3.98
N ASP A 156 21.51 -5.84 -2.83
CA ASP A 156 20.81 -4.55 -2.64
C ASP A 156 21.30 -3.41 -3.55
N ASP A 157 22.49 -3.52 -4.12
CA ASP A 157 23.13 -2.48 -4.93
C ASP A 157 22.89 -2.60 -6.45
N GLU A 158 22.36 -3.72 -6.94
CA GLU A 158 22.36 -4.00 -8.39
C GLU A 158 21.05 -3.72 -9.13
N GLY A 159 20.00 -3.30 -8.41
CA GLY A 159 18.69 -3.00 -9.00
C GLY A 159 17.83 -4.23 -9.31
N PRO A 160 16.50 -4.03 -9.42
CA PRO A 160 15.53 -5.12 -9.52
C PRO A 160 15.40 -5.76 -10.91
N ILE A 161 16.04 -5.17 -11.93
CA ILE A 161 15.86 -5.56 -13.33
C ILE A 161 17.09 -6.27 -13.87
N TYR A 162 16.89 -7.44 -14.47
CA TYR A 162 17.85 -8.06 -15.35
C TYR A 162 17.44 -7.82 -16.81
N CYS A 163 18.26 -7.11 -17.58
CA CYS A 163 18.01 -6.91 -19.01
C CYS A 163 18.49 -8.11 -19.83
N LYS A 164 17.57 -8.89 -20.41
CA LYS A 164 17.88 -10.08 -21.23
C LYS A 164 18.68 -9.75 -22.49
N PHE A 165 18.55 -8.53 -23.01
CA PHE A 165 19.28 -8.07 -24.19
C PHE A 165 20.72 -7.68 -23.86
N LEU A 166 20.89 -6.81 -22.85
CA LEU A 166 22.22 -6.33 -22.44
C LEU A 166 22.95 -7.28 -21.50
N LYS A 167 22.25 -8.31 -20.97
CA LYS A 167 22.76 -9.30 -20.01
C LYS A 167 23.37 -8.68 -18.74
N GLN A 168 22.75 -7.59 -18.26
CA GLN A 168 23.19 -6.82 -17.09
C GLN A 168 22.02 -6.43 -16.21
N LYS A 169 22.31 -6.13 -14.95
CA LYS A 169 21.34 -5.66 -13.97
C LYS A 169 21.23 -4.14 -14.00
N TYR A 170 20.02 -3.61 -13.80
CA TYR A 170 19.74 -2.18 -13.86
C TYR A 170 18.64 -1.77 -12.90
N VAL A 171 18.65 -0.48 -12.55
CA VAL A 171 17.48 0.17 -11.95
C VAL A 171 16.38 0.34 -13.00
N SER A 172 15.13 0.30 -12.58
CA SER A 172 13.97 0.34 -13.49
C SER A 172 13.89 1.60 -14.36
N THR A 173 14.42 2.72 -13.86
CA THR A 173 14.44 4.02 -14.55
C THR A 173 15.49 4.12 -15.66
N ARG A 174 16.40 3.15 -15.80
CA ARG A 174 17.39 3.09 -16.89
C ARG A 174 16.72 3.15 -18.26
N ALA A 175 15.48 2.69 -18.40
CA ALA A 175 14.71 2.77 -19.64
C ALA A 175 14.61 4.17 -20.24
N VAL A 176 14.68 5.23 -19.44
CA VAL A 176 14.57 6.62 -19.90
C VAL A 176 15.66 6.96 -20.91
N SER A 177 16.89 6.54 -20.63
CA SER A 177 18.08 6.78 -21.49
C SER A 177 18.51 5.55 -22.29
N CYS A 178 17.72 4.47 -22.32
CA CYS A 178 18.08 3.23 -23.01
C CYS A 178 17.69 3.30 -24.49
N GLU A 179 18.65 3.19 -25.39
CA GLU A 179 18.46 3.14 -26.84
C GLU A 179 17.72 1.89 -27.30
N TYR A 180 17.90 0.79 -26.57
CA TYR A 180 17.29 -0.51 -26.85
C TYR A 180 15.91 -0.68 -26.18
N TYR A 181 15.40 0.34 -25.50
CA TYR A 181 14.09 0.24 -24.89
C TYR A 181 13.00 -0.03 -25.92
N ARG A 182 12.23 -1.08 -25.69
CA ARG A 182 11.06 -1.47 -26.50
C ARG A 182 9.95 -1.84 -25.53
N ALA A 183 8.91 -1.02 -25.50
CA ALA A 183 7.72 -1.34 -24.71
C ALA A 183 7.13 -2.67 -25.17
N ASP A 184 6.74 -3.51 -24.23
CA ASP A 184 6.06 -4.77 -24.48
C ASP A 184 4.56 -4.66 -24.15
N PRO A 185 3.68 -4.55 -25.16
CA PRO A 185 2.25 -4.47 -24.92
C PRO A 185 1.67 -5.72 -24.25
N LYS A 186 2.40 -6.85 -24.31
CA LYS A 186 1.99 -8.12 -23.71
C LYS A 186 2.43 -8.26 -22.26
N ALA A 187 3.36 -7.41 -21.80
CA ALA A 187 3.83 -7.44 -20.41
C ALA A 187 2.69 -7.15 -19.43
N PHE A 188 1.69 -6.40 -19.88
CA PHE A 188 0.50 -6.05 -19.12
C PHE A 188 -0.73 -6.27 -20.01
N PRO A 189 -1.23 -7.50 -20.10
CA PRO A 189 -2.48 -7.76 -20.83
C PRO A 189 -3.56 -6.87 -20.22
N SER A 190 -4.27 -6.12 -21.05
CA SER A 190 -5.42 -5.32 -20.62
C SER A 190 -6.36 -6.23 -19.84
N GLN A 191 -6.51 -5.98 -18.55
CA GLN A 191 -7.66 -6.52 -17.85
C GLN A 191 -8.86 -5.91 -18.56
N ASN A 192 -9.70 -6.75 -19.14
CA ASN A 192 -10.98 -6.33 -19.66
C ASN A 192 -11.72 -5.67 -18.50
N LEU A 193 -11.76 -4.35 -18.53
CA LEU A 193 -12.66 -3.57 -17.69
C LEU A 193 -14.02 -3.66 -18.40
N ASP A 194 -14.76 -4.75 -18.11
CA ASP A 194 -16.18 -4.83 -18.33
C ASP A 194 -16.91 -4.03 -17.25
#